data_aa295c438327ac55915816034a4e9564
#
_entry.id   aa295c438327ac55915816034a4e9564
#
_cell.length_a   1.000
_cell.length_b   1.000
_cell.length_c   1.000
_cell.angle_alpha   90.00
_cell.angle_beta   90.00
_cell.angle_gamma   90.00
#
_symmetry.space_group_name_H-M   'P 1'
#
loop_
_entity.id
_entity.type
_entity.pdbx_description
1 polymer ?
#
loop_
_entity_poly.entity_id
_entity_poly.type
_entity_poly.pdbx_seq_one_letter_code
_entity_poly.pdbx_strand_id
1 'polypeptide(L)'
;MVNIKYFLKGLVSIKGADSPAIALFASFVAIGALFKTIGLNIQESIFSTFLTYALPGSLIMAESLIVGASLLNIFLAVWLVNARLYPMTVSLFPLLMHKSQPKLKYYLACHFIAVSAWLIMKENYKSVERKYRLDFWIGVGAANLSVAVSATAFGFFIA
;
A
#
# COMPACT_ATOMS: atom_id res chain seq x y z
N MET A 1 -18.55 -7.45 -11.23
CA MET A 1 -18.64 -7.73 -9.79
C MET A 1 -17.31 -8.31 -9.29
N VAL A 2 -16.91 -8.03 -8.05
CA VAL A 2 -15.73 -8.67 -7.41
C VAL A 2 -16.14 -10.07 -6.98
N ASN A 3 -15.30 -11.08 -7.27
CA ASN A 3 -15.57 -12.43 -6.77
C ASN A 3 -15.13 -12.52 -5.30
N ILE A 4 -16.10 -12.53 -4.39
CA ILE A 4 -15.92 -12.49 -2.95
C ILE A 4 -15.00 -13.60 -2.44
N LYS A 5 -15.09 -14.82 -3.00
CA LYS A 5 -14.24 -15.95 -2.61
C LYS A 5 -12.75 -15.65 -2.79
N TYR A 6 -12.37 -15.11 -3.94
CA TYR A 6 -10.96 -14.81 -4.23
C TYR A 6 -10.48 -13.54 -3.54
N PHE A 7 -11.37 -12.56 -3.35
CA PHE A 7 -11.10 -11.40 -2.51
C PHE A 7 -10.78 -11.79 -1.06
N LEU A 8 -11.61 -12.64 -0.44
CA LEU A 8 -11.37 -13.16 0.91
C LEU A 8 -10.09 -14.01 0.99
N LYS A 9 -9.80 -14.81 -0.06
CA LYS A 9 -8.53 -15.55 -0.15
C LYS A 9 -7.33 -14.58 -0.15
N GLY A 10 -7.44 -13.45 -0.84
CA GLY A 10 -6.43 -12.38 -0.81
C GLY A 10 -6.27 -11.74 0.57
N LEU A 11 -7.37 -11.42 1.25
CA LEU A 11 -7.35 -10.88 2.61
C LEU A 11 -6.63 -11.80 3.61
N VAL A 12 -6.84 -13.11 3.48
CA VAL A 12 -6.24 -14.10 4.40
C VAL A 12 -4.78 -14.40 4.06
N SER A 13 -4.34 -14.16 2.83
CA SER A 13 -2.98 -14.48 2.37
C SER A 13 -1.87 -13.70 3.05
N ILE A 14 -2.21 -12.62 3.78
CA ILE A 14 -1.25 -11.84 4.57
C ILE A 14 -0.94 -12.47 5.96
N LYS A 15 -1.63 -13.55 6.32
CA LYS A 15 -1.44 -14.22 7.62
C LYS A 15 -0.25 -15.16 7.57
N GLY A 16 0.60 -15.09 8.60
CA GLY A 16 1.77 -15.96 8.79
C GLY A 16 2.87 -15.24 9.57
N ALA A 17 3.69 -15.98 10.29
CA ALA A 17 4.81 -15.42 11.06
C ALA A 17 5.87 -14.77 10.15
N ASP A 18 6.05 -15.30 8.94
CA ASP A 18 7.00 -14.79 7.94
C ASP A 18 6.33 -13.78 6.96
N SER A 19 5.13 -13.31 7.29
CA SER A 19 4.39 -12.42 6.40
C SER A 19 5.05 -11.05 6.31
N PRO A 20 5.21 -10.49 5.09
CA PRO A 20 5.63 -9.11 4.89
C PRO A 20 4.76 -8.07 5.61
N ALA A 21 3.56 -8.47 6.04
CA ALA A 21 2.63 -7.60 6.77
C ALA A 21 3.14 -7.23 8.17
N ILE A 22 3.97 -8.07 8.82
CA ILE A 22 4.57 -7.76 10.14
C ILE A 22 5.57 -6.61 10.00
N ALA A 23 6.46 -6.69 9.01
CA ALA A 23 7.40 -5.62 8.72
C ALA A 23 6.68 -4.33 8.30
N LEU A 24 5.61 -4.45 7.51
CA LEU A 24 4.74 -3.35 7.14
C LEU A 24 4.13 -2.69 8.39
N PHE A 25 3.56 -3.48 9.31
CA PHE A 25 2.97 -2.98 10.53
C PHE A 25 3.99 -2.19 11.36
N ALA A 26 5.14 -2.79 11.68
CA ALA A 26 6.19 -2.14 12.46
C ALA A 26 6.66 -0.82 11.82
N SER A 27 6.83 -0.80 10.50
CA SER A 27 7.24 0.38 9.75
C SER A 27 6.20 1.51 9.83
N PHE A 28 4.92 1.20 9.69
CA PHE A 28 3.85 2.21 9.76
C PHE A 28 3.53 2.66 11.19
N VAL A 29 3.85 1.86 12.22
CA VAL A 29 3.87 2.33 13.61
C VAL A 29 4.90 3.45 13.77
N ALA A 30 6.11 3.29 13.26
CA ALA A 30 7.13 4.33 13.29
C ALA A 30 6.70 5.60 12.53
N ILE A 31 6.04 5.45 11.37
CA ILE A 31 5.47 6.58 10.60
C ILE A 31 4.40 7.31 11.40
N GLY A 32 3.50 6.60 12.09
CA GLY A 32 2.48 7.22 12.92
C GLY A 32 3.06 8.05 14.05
N ALA A 33 4.08 7.53 14.74
CA ALA A 33 4.82 8.25 15.76
C ALA A 33 5.52 9.51 15.19
N LEU A 34 6.17 9.38 14.03
CA LEU A 34 6.82 10.48 13.33
C LEU A 34 5.81 11.58 12.95
N PHE A 35 4.66 11.22 12.40
CA PHE A 35 3.63 12.18 12.01
C PHE A 35 3.12 13.00 13.20
N LYS A 36 2.94 12.37 14.37
CA LYS A 36 2.61 13.10 15.59
C LYS A 36 3.73 14.07 16.02
N THR A 37 4.98 13.63 15.96
CA THR A 37 6.15 14.43 16.35
C THR A 37 6.29 15.70 15.50
N ILE A 38 5.95 15.64 14.22
CA ILE A 38 5.98 16.79 13.30
C ILE A 38 4.72 17.66 13.37
N GLY A 39 3.78 17.36 14.26
CA GLY A 39 2.61 18.19 14.51
C GLY A 39 1.39 17.91 13.63
N LEU A 40 1.38 16.82 12.85
CA LEU A 40 0.18 16.40 12.13
C LEU A 40 -0.87 15.89 13.12
N ASN A 41 -2.15 16.15 12.81
CA ASN A 41 -3.24 15.53 13.57
C ASN A 41 -3.50 14.08 13.10
N ILE A 42 -4.30 13.33 13.85
CA ILE A 42 -4.59 11.92 13.54
C ILE A 42 -5.27 11.73 12.19
N GLN A 43 -6.16 12.64 11.80
CA GLN A 43 -6.88 12.55 10.54
C GLN A 43 -5.93 12.77 9.35
N GLU A 44 -5.06 13.76 9.45
CA GLU A 44 -4.01 14.03 8.45
C GLU A 44 -3.05 12.84 8.31
N SER A 45 -2.66 12.24 9.43
CA SER A 45 -1.78 11.08 9.46
C SER A 45 -2.39 9.86 8.77
N ILE A 46 -3.65 9.55 9.09
CA ILE A 46 -4.40 8.45 8.46
C ILE A 46 -4.63 8.73 6.98
N PHE A 47 -5.05 9.94 6.62
CA PHE A 47 -5.33 10.34 5.25
C PHE A 47 -4.05 10.30 4.39
N SER A 48 -2.93 10.79 4.93
CA SER A 48 -1.63 10.71 4.28
C SER A 48 -1.20 9.27 4.02
N THR A 49 -1.31 8.39 5.04
CA THR A 49 -1.01 6.97 4.89
C THR A 49 -1.89 6.30 3.84
N PHE A 50 -3.19 6.60 3.84
CA PHE A 50 -4.13 6.07 2.86
C PHE A 50 -3.78 6.50 1.43
N LEU A 51 -3.44 7.77 1.21
CA LEU A 51 -3.11 8.30 -0.12
C LEU A 51 -1.74 7.85 -0.62
N THR A 52 -0.72 7.98 0.21
CA THR A 52 0.67 7.72 -0.19
C THR A 52 0.95 6.22 -0.24
N TYR A 53 0.45 5.46 0.73
CA TYR A 53 0.61 4.00 0.88
C TYR A 53 2.00 3.48 0.48
N ALA A 54 3.03 4.27 0.73
CA ALA A 54 4.42 3.95 0.43
C ALA A 54 5.34 4.49 1.52
N LEU A 55 5.99 3.59 2.27
CA LEU A 55 6.85 3.94 3.40
C LEU A 55 7.88 5.03 3.06
N PRO A 56 8.71 4.91 2.01
CA PRO A 56 9.70 5.96 1.72
C PRO A 56 9.07 7.27 1.27
N GLY A 57 7.91 7.23 0.59
CA GLY A 57 7.17 8.44 0.25
C GLY A 57 6.68 9.17 1.49
N SER A 58 6.20 8.44 2.51
CA SER A 58 5.77 9.00 3.79
C SER A 58 6.92 9.60 4.59
N LEU A 59 8.10 8.94 4.58
CA LEU A 59 9.31 9.48 5.22
C LEU A 59 9.78 10.78 4.57
N ILE A 60 9.93 10.79 3.25
CA ILE A 60 10.34 11.99 2.49
C ILE A 60 9.36 13.14 2.69
N MET A 61 8.05 12.85 2.73
CA MET A 61 7.04 13.85 3.03
C MET A 61 7.25 14.44 4.44
N ALA A 62 7.44 13.59 5.45
CA ALA A 62 7.65 14.03 6.82
C ALA A 62 8.93 14.88 6.96
N GLU A 63 10.05 14.42 6.40
CA GLU A 63 11.32 15.17 6.39
C GLU A 63 11.19 16.52 5.69
N SER A 64 10.48 16.54 4.54
CA SER A 64 10.26 17.77 3.78
C SER A 64 9.38 18.78 4.55
N LEU A 65 8.42 18.30 5.33
CA LEU A 65 7.61 19.14 6.22
C LEU A 65 8.45 19.73 7.36
N ILE A 66 9.33 18.95 7.96
CA ILE A 66 10.23 19.40 9.05
C ILE A 66 11.12 20.57 8.58
N VAL A 67 11.66 20.49 7.37
CA VAL A 67 12.52 21.55 6.82
C VAL A 67 11.76 22.72 6.20
N GLY A 68 10.42 22.71 6.27
CA GLY A 68 9.59 23.78 5.72
C GLY A 68 9.62 23.87 4.19
N ALA A 69 9.81 22.75 3.50
CA ALA A 69 9.85 22.73 2.04
C ALA A 69 8.52 23.19 1.43
N SER A 70 8.55 23.80 0.23
CA SER A 70 7.35 24.19 -0.49
C SER A 70 6.53 22.95 -0.91
N LEU A 71 5.22 23.10 -1.03
CA LEU A 71 4.31 22.01 -1.44
C LEU A 71 4.72 21.38 -2.78
N LEU A 72 5.23 22.18 -3.71
CA LEU A 72 5.73 21.67 -5.00
C LEU A 72 6.96 20.77 -4.81
N ASN A 73 7.89 21.17 -3.95
CA ASN A 73 9.08 20.37 -3.65
C ASN A 73 8.71 19.06 -2.95
N ILE A 74 7.80 19.10 -1.99
CA ILE A 74 7.26 17.89 -1.32
C ILE A 74 6.62 16.96 -2.35
N PHE A 75 5.76 17.49 -3.21
CA PHE A 75 5.11 16.70 -4.26
C PHE A 75 6.14 16.04 -5.20
N LEU A 76 7.11 16.79 -5.71
CA LEU A 76 8.14 16.27 -6.61
C LEU A 76 9.02 15.21 -5.93
N ALA A 77 9.43 15.45 -4.68
CA ALA A 77 10.26 14.51 -3.93
C ALA A 77 9.51 13.18 -3.67
N VAL A 78 8.27 13.23 -3.21
CA VAL A 78 7.43 12.04 -2.98
C VAL A 78 7.15 11.31 -4.29
N TRP A 79 6.86 12.04 -5.37
CA TRP A 79 6.61 11.45 -6.70
C TRP A 79 7.84 10.71 -7.22
N LEU A 80 9.04 11.33 -7.16
CA LEU A 80 10.30 10.72 -7.61
C LEU A 80 10.64 9.46 -6.82
N VAL A 81 10.51 9.49 -5.50
CA VAL A 81 10.78 8.32 -4.64
C VAL A 81 9.82 7.17 -4.96
N ASN A 82 8.55 7.48 -5.22
CA ASN A 82 7.55 6.49 -5.56
C ASN A 82 7.62 6.01 -7.02
N ALA A 83 8.37 6.67 -7.91
CA ALA A 83 8.58 6.21 -9.29
C ALA A 83 9.19 4.79 -9.36
N ARG A 84 9.89 4.32 -8.33
CA ARG A 84 10.36 2.94 -8.18
C ARG A 84 9.24 1.88 -8.25
N LEU A 85 8.00 2.25 -7.95
CA LEU A 85 6.85 1.34 -8.06
C LEU A 85 6.44 1.07 -9.52
N TYR A 86 6.93 1.88 -10.47
CA TYR A 86 6.62 1.72 -11.89
C TYR A 86 7.10 0.36 -12.46
N PRO A 87 8.35 -0.08 -12.27
CA PRO A 87 8.79 -1.41 -12.72
C PRO A 87 7.98 -2.55 -12.11
N MET A 88 7.55 -2.41 -10.84
CA MET A 88 6.71 -3.39 -10.18
C MET A 88 5.33 -3.47 -10.84
N THR A 89 4.76 -2.32 -11.19
CA THR A 89 3.50 -2.22 -11.93
C THR A 89 3.61 -2.93 -13.27
N VAL A 90 4.64 -2.62 -14.06
CA VAL A 90 4.88 -3.23 -15.38
C VAL A 90 5.04 -4.75 -15.28
N SER A 91 5.70 -5.25 -14.25
CA SER A 91 5.90 -6.70 -14.05
C SER A 91 4.64 -7.43 -13.57
N LEU A 92 3.75 -6.73 -12.87
CA LEU A 92 2.57 -7.31 -12.24
C LEU A 92 1.35 -7.32 -13.16
N PHE A 93 1.11 -6.22 -13.87
CA PHE A 93 -0.14 -6.04 -14.64
C PHE A 93 -0.38 -7.12 -15.70
N PRO A 94 0.62 -7.62 -16.47
CA PRO A 94 0.42 -8.73 -17.40
C PRO A 94 -0.12 -10.02 -16.73
N LEU A 95 0.20 -10.22 -15.44
CA LEU A 95 -0.29 -11.36 -14.67
C LEU A 95 -1.75 -11.19 -14.21
N LEU A 96 -2.18 -9.93 -14.02
CA LEU A 96 -3.53 -9.59 -13.56
C LEU A 96 -4.51 -9.42 -14.71
N MET A 97 -4.02 -9.00 -15.91
CA MET A 97 -4.89 -8.66 -17.05
C MET A 97 -5.69 -9.85 -17.55
N HIS A 98 -7.00 -9.64 -17.67
CA HIS A 98 -7.95 -10.59 -18.26
C HIS A 98 -9.06 -9.84 -19.00
N LYS A 99 -9.48 -10.35 -20.18
CA LYS A 99 -10.48 -9.69 -21.06
C LYS A 99 -11.85 -9.44 -20.40
N SER A 100 -12.21 -10.23 -19.37
CA SER A 100 -13.50 -10.12 -18.69
C SER A 100 -13.58 -9.02 -17.63
N GLN A 101 -12.49 -8.33 -17.33
CA GLN A 101 -12.44 -7.30 -16.27
C GLN A 101 -12.48 -5.89 -16.87
N PRO A 102 -13.24 -4.95 -16.28
CA PRO A 102 -13.33 -3.58 -16.78
C PRO A 102 -12.01 -2.82 -16.52
N LYS A 103 -11.63 -1.95 -17.46
CA LYS A 103 -10.37 -1.16 -17.38
C LYS A 103 -10.28 -0.32 -16.10
N LEU A 104 -11.38 0.30 -15.68
CA LEU A 104 -11.43 1.13 -14.46
C LEU A 104 -10.96 0.36 -13.21
N LYS A 105 -11.28 -0.93 -13.12
CA LYS A 105 -10.88 -1.77 -11.98
C LYS A 105 -9.36 -1.92 -11.87
N TYR A 106 -8.64 -1.91 -13.00
CA TYR A 106 -7.17 -1.93 -13.01
C TYR A 106 -6.58 -0.61 -12.51
N TYR A 107 -7.15 0.53 -12.88
CA TYR A 107 -6.70 1.83 -12.37
C TYR A 107 -6.86 1.92 -10.85
N LEU A 108 -8.01 1.51 -10.32
CA LEU A 108 -8.23 1.44 -8.87
C LEU A 108 -7.28 0.45 -8.19
N ALA A 109 -6.99 -0.67 -8.85
CA ALA A 109 -6.06 -1.68 -8.35
C ALA A 109 -4.59 -1.21 -8.31
N CYS A 110 -4.21 -0.18 -9.08
CA CYS A 110 -2.89 0.45 -9.01
C CYS A 110 -2.59 1.05 -7.64
N HIS A 111 -3.62 1.55 -6.94
CA HIS A 111 -3.45 2.11 -5.60
C HIS A 111 -2.87 1.12 -4.59
N PHE A 112 -3.10 -0.17 -4.78
CA PHE A 112 -2.62 -1.25 -3.90
C PHE A 112 -1.18 -1.71 -4.19
N ILE A 113 -0.44 -1.00 -5.05
CA ILE A 113 0.94 -1.38 -5.37
C ILE A 113 1.86 -1.02 -4.21
N ALA A 114 2.32 -2.04 -3.53
CA ALA A 114 3.33 -1.99 -2.49
C ALA A 114 4.21 -3.24 -2.58
N VAL A 115 5.43 -3.17 -2.06
CA VAL A 115 6.40 -4.30 -2.11
C VAL A 115 5.83 -5.56 -1.48
N SER A 116 5.20 -5.43 -0.30
CA SER A 116 4.57 -6.55 0.40
C SER A 116 3.44 -7.20 -0.41
N ALA A 117 2.54 -6.40 -0.96
CA ALA A 117 1.44 -6.89 -1.79
C ALA A 117 1.96 -7.56 -3.07
N TRP A 118 2.98 -6.96 -3.70
CA TRP A 118 3.61 -7.49 -4.91
C TRP A 118 4.25 -8.87 -4.66
N LEU A 119 4.98 -9.03 -3.54
CA LEU A 119 5.58 -10.32 -3.15
C LEU A 119 4.51 -11.40 -2.96
N ILE A 120 3.47 -11.12 -2.17
CA ILE A 120 2.37 -12.06 -1.93
C ILE A 120 1.69 -12.48 -3.24
N MET A 121 1.50 -11.52 -4.17
CA MET A 121 0.93 -11.85 -5.47
C MET A 121 1.86 -12.73 -6.31
N LYS A 122 3.17 -12.45 -6.32
CA LYS A 122 4.17 -13.25 -7.05
C LYS A 122 4.29 -14.68 -6.54
N GLU A 123 4.12 -14.90 -5.25
CA GLU A 123 4.12 -16.24 -4.66
C GLU A 123 2.84 -17.02 -4.99
N ASN A 124 1.70 -16.33 -5.01
CA ASN A 124 0.38 -16.96 -5.09
C ASN A 124 -0.26 -16.96 -6.48
N TYR A 125 0.27 -16.26 -7.49
CA TYR A 125 -0.42 -16.09 -8.78
C TYR A 125 -0.68 -17.41 -9.51
N LYS A 126 0.15 -18.45 -9.33
CA LYS A 126 -0.04 -19.77 -9.93
C LYS A 126 -1.21 -20.54 -9.31
N SER A 127 -1.49 -20.30 -8.02
CA SER A 127 -2.58 -20.95 -7.27
C SER A 127 -3.95 -20.28 -7.48
N VAL A 128 -3.98 -19.17 -8.23
CA VAL A 128 -5.19 -18.39 -8.50
C VAL A 128 -5.46 -18.38 -10.01
N GLU A 129 -6.66 -18.78 -10.39
CA GLU A 129 -7.10 -18.73 -11.78
C GLU A 129 -6.96 -17.31 -12.37
N ARG A 130 -6.44 -17.20 -13.60
CA ARG A 130 -6.12 -15.92 -14.25
C ARG A 130 -7.29 -14.92 -14.24
N LYS A 131 -8.53 -15.41 -14.41
CA LYS A 131 -9.76 -14.61 -14.40
C LYS A 131 -10.00 -13.87 -13.08
N TYR A 132 -9.56 -14.46 -11.95
CA TYR A 132 -9.82 -13.96 -10.59
C TYR A 132 -8.60 -13.35 -9.90
N ARG A 133 -7.46 -13.28 -10.58
CA ARG A 133 -6.22 -12.71 -10.02
C ARG A 133 -6.36 -11.25 -9.60
N LEU A 134 -7.16 -10.48 -10.35
CA LEU A 134 -7.42 -9.08 -9.99
C LEU A 134 -8.24 -8.96 -8.69
N ASP A 135 -9.20 -9.86 -8.47
CA ASP A 135 -10.00 -9.88 -7.23
C ASP A 135 -9.15 -10.28 -6.04
N PHE A 136 -8.29 -11.28 -6.22
CA PHE A 136 -7.31 -11.70 -5.22
C PHE A 136 -6.34 -10.55 -4.89
N TRP A 137 -5.81 -9.86 -5.90
CA TRP A 137 -4.92 -8.71 -5.75
C TRP A 137 -5.56 -7.58 -4.94
N ILE A 138 -6.81 -7.22 -5.23
CA ILE A 138 -7.55 -6.19 -4.48
C ILE A 138 -7.71 -6.62 -3.01
N GLY A 139 -7.96 -7.91 -2.76
CA GLY A 139 -8.01 -8.46 -1.40
C GLY A 139 -6.70 -8.32 -0.64
N VAL A 140 -5.58 -8.70 -1.26
CA VAL A 140 -4.22 -8.53 -0.68
C VAL A 140 -3.93 -7.06 -0.38
N GLY A 141 -4.21 -6.18 -1.35
CA GLY A 141 -3.97 -4.75 -1.22
C GLY A 141 -4.81 -4.11 -0.12
N ALA A 142 -6.11 -4.42 -0.07
CA ALA A 142 -7.01 -3.92 0.95
C ALA A 142 -6.58 -4.38 2.37
N ALA A 143 -6.14 -5.62 2.53
CA ALA A 143 -5.64 -6.13 3.79
C ALA A 143 -4.36 -5.40 4.23
N ASN A 144 -3.37 -5.26 3.34
CA ASN A 144 -2.12 -4.55 3.65
C ASN A 144 -2.36 -3.06 3.94
N LEU A 145 -3.26 -2.40 3.19
CA LEU A 145 -3.62 -1.00 3.45
C LEU A 145 -4.30 -0.85 4.83
N SER A 146 -5.19 -1.77 5.20
CA SER A 146 -5.81 -1.78 6.53
C SER A 146 -4.78 -1.95 7.63
N VAL A 147 -3.77 -2.81 7.44
CA VAL A 147 -2.65 -2.98 8.36
C VAL A 147 -1.84 -1.67 8.46
N ALA A 148 -1.52 -1.02 7.36
CA ALA A 148 -0.76 0.22 7.34
C ALA A 148 -1.51 1.35 8.07
N VAL A 149 -2.79 1.55 7.78
CA VAL A 149 -3.64 2.58 8.42
C VAL A 149 -3.79 2.34 9.92
N SER A 150 -4.09 1.10 10.34
CA SER A 150 -4.21 0.75 11.75
C SER A 150 -2.87 0.89 12.50
N ALA A 151 -1.75 0.53 11.86
CA ALA A 151 -0.41 0.71 12.40
C ALA A 151 -0.04 2.19 12.57
N THR A 152 -0.37 3.04 11.59
CA THR A 152 -0.17 4.50 11.69
C THR A 152 -0.98 5.08 12.85
N ALA A 153 -2.26 4.70 12.98
CA ALA A 153 -3.09 5.15 14.08
C ALA A 153 -2.53 4.69 15.44
N PHE A 154 -2.13 3.41 15.54
CA PHE A 154 -1.52 2.87 16.75
C PHE A 154 -0.22 3.62 17.10
N GLY A 155 0.69 3.80 16.14
CA GLY A 155 1.94 4.54 16.32
C GLY A 155 1.72 5.99 16.76
N PHE A 156 0.69 6.65 16.21
CA PHE A 156 0.31 8.00 16.59
C PHE A 156 -0.11 8.12 18.05
N PHE A 157 -0.85 7.11 18.58
CA PHE A 157 -1.34 7.17 19.96
C PHE A 157 -0.31 6.77 21.01
N ILE A 158 0.68 5.93 20.67
CA ILE A 158 1.73 5.52 21.61
C ILE A 158 2.90 6.50 21.71
N ALA A 159 3.08 7.39 20.74
CA ALA A 159 4.08 8.46 20.76
C ALA A 159 3.59 9.65 21.53
#